data_f30ef2723496569f06ce85fcb8ebe7bf
#
_entry.id   f30ef2723496569f06ce85fcb8ebe7bf
#
_cell.length_a   1.000
_cell.length_b   1.000
_cell.length_c   1.000
_cell.angle_alpha   90.00
_cell.angle_beta   90.00
_cell.angle_gamma   90.00
#
_symmetry.space_group_name_H-M   'P 1'
#
loop_
_entity.id
_entity.type
_entity.pdbx_description
1 polymer ?
#
loop_
_entity_poly.entity_id
_entity_poly.type
_entity_poly.pdbx_seq_one_letter_code
_entity_poly.pdbx_strand_id
1 'polypeptide(L)'
;MHLAYLLLPSQLDAVKRLPELMEELDVHCAVVSTMDYIASPELAVEAYSPEEADKVAAAAAVLAPVADRVRRSGRELWYALPDPEAVGRVRNGCRENVDRTIYVDTQGNLSPCVYVNLPTSEEDPRRRIFARAEYGRPAGELAGLWRTRGFRDFRAALAGPWPDLPCAGCSKRFEKIW
;
A
#
# COMPACT_ATOMS: atom_id res chain seq x y z
N MET A 1 19.32 -11.88 4.46
CA MET A 1 19.14 -10.58 3.74
C MET A 1 18.01 -10.75 2.74
N HIS A 2 17.15 -9.73 2.55
CA HIS A 2 16.09 -9.75 1.56
C HIS A 2 16.32 -8.64 0.55
N LEU A 3 15.96 -8.87 -0.72
CA LEU A 3 15.94 -7.86 -1.76
C LEU A 3 14.52 -7.30 -1.89
N ALA A 4 14.36 -5.99 -1.79
CA ALA A 4 13.10 -5.31 -2.10
C ALA A 4 13.21 -4.70 -3.50
N TYR A 5 12.25 -5.02 -4.36
CA TYR A 5 12.18 -4.53 -5.73
C TYR A 5 10.85 -3.80 -5.96
N LEU A 6 10.92 -2.57 -6.45
CA LEU A 6 9.73 -1.82 -6.85
C LEU A 6 9.46 -2.06 -8.33
N LEU A 7 8.33 -2.69 -8.64
CA LEU A 7 7.88 -2.95 -10.00
C LEU A 7 7.18 -1.72 -10.57
N LEU A 8 7.75 -1.15 -11.62
CA LEU A 8 7.17 -0.02 -12.36
C LEU A 8 6.80 -0.47 -13.78
N PRO A 9 5.62 -0.08 -14.31
CA PRO A 9 5.23 -0.37 -15.69
C PRO A 9 6.27 0.06 -16.72
N SER A 10 6.86 1.25 -16.57
CA SER A 10 7.89 1.76 -17.49
C SER A 10 9.18 0.93 -17.51
N GLN A 11 9.41 0.12 -16.47
CA GLN A 11 10.60 -0.71 -16.32
C GLN A 11 10.27 -2.18 -16.12
N LEU A 12 9.12 -2.62 -16.61
CA LEU A 12 8.62 -3.98 -16.41
C LEU A 12 9.64 -5.05 -16.84
N ASP A 13 10.33 -4.83 -17.97
CA ASP A 13 11.32 -5.77 -18.48
C ASP A 13 12.57 -5.90 -17.58
N ALA A 14 12.88 -4.90 -16.79
CA ALA A 14 14.05 -4.92 -15.90
C ALA A 14 13.95 -6.01 -14.82
N VAL A 15 12.72 -6.41 -14.44
CA VAL A 15 12.51 -7.48 -13.45
C VAL A 15 13.04 -8.84 -13.92
N LYS A 16 13.21 -9.04 -15.22
CA LYS A 16 13.76 -10.26 -15.81
C LYS A 16 15.21 -10.55 -15.37
N ARG A 17 15.93 -9.51 -14.92
CA ARG A 17 17.29 -9.63 -14.37
C ARG A 17 17.32 -9.96 -12.87
N LEU A 18 16.17 -10.01 -12.23
CA LEU A 18 16.10 -10.24 -10.78
C LEU A 18 16.74 -11.58 -10.35
N PRO A 19 16.57 -12.71 -11.08
CA PRO A 19 17.22 -13.97 -10.71
C PRO A 19 18.74 -13.85 -10.67
N GLU A 20 19.36 -13.24 -11.70
CA GLU A 20 20.80 -13.02 -11.76
C GLU A 20 21.28 -12.11 -10.63
N LEU A 21 20.56 -11.03 -10.35
CA LEU A 21 20.88 -10.13 -9.25
C LEU A 21 20.83 -10.84 -7.89
N MET A 22 19.85 -11.72 -7.70
CA MET A 22 19.76 -12.53 -6.47
C MET A 22 20.93 -13.50 -6.33
N GLU A 23 21.43 -14.04 -7.43
CA GLU A 23 22.62 -14.88 -7.46
C GLU A 23 23.91 -14.09 -7.16
N GLU A 24 24.10 -12.96 -7.84
CA GLU A 24 25.25 -12.08 -7.66
C GLU A 24 25.40 -11.55 -6.23
N LEU A 25 24.26 -11.26 -5.59
CA LEU A 25 24.21 -10.72 -4.23
C LEU A 25 24.09 -11.80 -3.14
N ASP A 26 24.02 -13.08 -3.51
CA ASP A 26 23.74 -14.22 -2.63
C ASP A 26 22.50 -13.99 -1.74
N VAL A 27 21.40 -13.53 -2.36
CA VAL A 27 20.13 -13.25 -1.67
C VAL A 27 19.17 -14.40 -1.89
N HIS A 28 18.67 -14.98 -0.80
CA HIS A 28 17.74 -16.11 -0.86
C HIS A 28 16.30 -15.68 -1.19
N CYS A 29 15.87 -14.51 -0.73
CA CYS A 29 14.48 -14.05 -0.87
C CYS A 29 14.40 -12.65 -1.46
N ALA A 30 13.52 -12.46 -2.44
CA ALA A 30 13.16 -11.16 -2.96
C ALA A 30 11.66 -10.90 -2.80
N VAL A 31 11.31 -9.64 -2.54
CA VAL A 31 9.92 -9.16 -2.49
C VAL A 31 9.75 -8.10 -3.57
N VAL A 32 8.85 -8.36 -4.51
CA VAL A 32 8.46 -7.42 -5.55
C VAL A 32 7.17 -6.73 -5.12
N SER A 33 7.24 -5.42 -4.97
CA SER A 33 6.11 -4.57 -4.61
C SER A 33 5.71 -3.66 -5.76
N THR A 34 4.44 -3.37 -5.88
CA THR A 34 3.93 -2.30 -6.74
C THR A 34 3.84 -0.99 -5.97
N MET A 35 3.74 0.13 -6.68
CA MET A 35 3.50 1.42 -6.05
C MET A 35 2.12 1.45 -5.40
N ASP A 36 2.09 1.63 -4.10
CA ASP A 36 0.85 1.68 -3.29
C ASP A 36 0.36 3.11 -3.05
N TYR A 37 1.23 4.09 -3.28
CA TYR A 37 0.95 5.50 -3.05
C TYR A 37 1.39 6.33 -4.24
N ILE A 38 0.45 7.13 -4.76
CA ILE A 38 0.66 8.03 -5.90
C ILE A 38 0.78 9.44 -5.34
N ALA A 39 1.99 9.98 -5.31
CA ALA A 39 2.27 11.29 -4.75
C ALA A 39 1.85 12.44 -5.68
N SER A 40 1.77 12.19 -6.97
CA SER A 40 1.35 13.16 -7.98
C SER A 40 0.69 12.47 -9.17
N PRO A 41 -0.12 13.20 -9.97
CA PRO A 41 -0.80 12.63 -11.15
C PRO A 41 0.18 12.02 -12.17
N GLU A 42 1.38 12.58 -12.33
CA GLU A 42 2.39 12.09 -13.28
C GLU A 42 2.88 10.70 -12.90
N LEU A 43 2.87 10.36 -11.62
CA LEU A 43 3.25 9.03 -11.14
C LEU A 43 2.14 7.99 -11.28
N ALA A 44 0.93 8.39 -11.63
CA ALA A 44 -0.20 7.46 -11.79
C ALA A 44 0.07 6.42 -12.89
N VAL A 45 0.81 6.78 -13.92
CA VAL A 45 1.20 5.85 -15.01
C VAL A 45 2.09 4.71 -14.52
N GLU A 46 2.81 4.91 -13.41
CA GLU A 46 3.72 3.94 -12.80
C GLU A 46 3.03 3.05 -11.74
N ALA A 47 1.76 3.28 -11.47
CA ALA A 47 0.98 2.44 -10.58
C ALA A 47 0.26 1.32 -11.34
N TYR A 48 -0.06 0.26 -10.64
CA TYR A 48 -0.96 -0.80 -11.09
C TYR A 48 -2.29 -0.66 -10.37
N SER A 49 -3.37 -0.55 -11.14
CA SER A 49 -4.74 -0.51 -10.63
C SER A 49 -5.51 -1.76 -11.05
N PRO A 50 -6.43 -2.28 -10.23
CA PRO A 50 -7.30 -3.37 -10.64
C PRO A 50 -8.19 -3.02 -11.84
N GLU A 51 -8.49 -1.72 -12.08
CA GLU A 51 -9.22 -1.27 -13.27
C GLU A 51 -8.41 -1.36 -14.57
N GLU A 52 -7.07 -1.50 -14.48
CA GLU A 52 -6.16 -1.62 -15.62
C GLU A 52 -5.79 -3.09 -15.89
N ALA A 53 -6.78 -3.94 -16.17
CA ALA A 53 -6.61 -5.38 -16.29
C ALA A 53 -5.50 -5.80 -17.27
N ASP A 54 -5.39 -5.13 -18.42
CA ASP A 54 -4.34 -5.44 -19.41
C ASP A 54 -2.94 -5.15 -18.89
N LYS A 55 -2.76 -4.05 -18.14
CA LYS A 55 -1.49 -3.69 -17.50
C LYS A 55 -1.10 -4.71 -16.43
N VAL A 56 -2.07 -5.14 -15.64
CA VAL A 56 -1.86 -6.18 -14.62
C VAL A 56 -1.52 -7.53 -15.27
N ALA A 57 -2.24 -7.91 -16.32
CA ALA A 57 -1.98 -9.15 -17.05
C ALA A 57 -0.58 -9.15 -17.69
N ALA A 58 -0.13 -8.04 -18.28
CA ALA A 58 1.21 -7.89 -18.79
C ALA A 58 2.28 -8.08 -17.72
N ALA A 59 2.08 -7.49 -16.53
CA ALA A 59 2.97 -7.68 -15.39
C ALA A 59 3.01 -9.14 -14.92
N ALA A 60 1.86 -9.79 -14.83
CA ALA A 60 1.75 -11.20 -14.45
C ALA A 60 2.49 -12.11 -15.45
N ALA A 61 2.33 -11.85 -16.74
CA ALA A 61 3.00 -12.62 -17.80
C ALA A 61 4.54 -12.51 -17.74
N VAL A 62 5.07 -11.39 -17.29
CA VAL A 62 6.52 -11.19 -17.11
C VAL A 62 6.99 -11.79 -15.78
N LEU A 63 6.22 -11.63 -14.69
CA LEU A 63 6.63 -12.10 -13.35
C LEU A 63 6.58 -13.62 -13.22
N ALA A 64 5.61 -14.29 -13.82
CA ALA A 64 5.46 -15.74 -13.67
C ALA A 64 6.72 -16.53 -14.10
N PRO A 65 7.32 -16.32 -15.28
CA PRO A 65 8.55 -17.01 -15.65
C PRO A 65 9.75 -16.59 -14.79
N VAL A 66 9.81 -15.36 -14.30
CA VAL A 66 10.85 -14.91 -13.37
C VAL A 66 10.73 -15.65 -12.04
N ALA A 67 9.53 -15.76 -11.49
CA ALA A 67 9.28 -16.50 -10.25
C ALA A 67 9.62 -17.99 -10.38
N ASP A 68 9.27 -18.60 -11.52
CA ASP A 68 9.63 -19.99 -11.80
C ASP A 68 11.14 -20.21 -11.90
N ARG A 69 11.86 -19.26 -12.47
CA ARG A 69 13.32 -19.31 -12.56
C ARG A 69 13.97 -19.19 -11.18
N VAL A 70 13.51 -18.23 -10.35
CA VAL A 70 13.97 -18.06 -8.96
C VAL A 70 13.71 -19.32 -8.15
N ARG A 71 12.51 -19.91 -8.27
CA ARG A 71 12.16 -21.14 -7.55
C ARG A 71 13.04 -22.33 -7.95
N ARG A 72 13.36 -22.46 -9.25
CA ARG A 72 14.28 -23.51 -9.73
C ARG A 72 15.71 -23.38 -9.22
N SER A 73 16.14 -22.18 -8.86
CA SER A 73 17.45 -21.96 -8.21
C SER A 73 17.43 -22.16 -6.69
N GLY A 74 16.32 -22.66 -6.12
CA GLY A 74 16.17 -22.86 -4.68
C GLY A 74 15.96 -21.58 -3.88
N ARG A 75 15.60 -20.49 -4.53
CA ARG A 75 15.33 -19.17 -3.93
C ARG A 75 13.84 -18.85 -3.94
N GLU A 76 13.46 -17.78 -3.26
CA GLU A 76 12.07 -17.36 -3.09
C GLU A 76 11.82 -15.99 -3.72
N LEU A 77 10.73 -15.87 -4.45
CA LEU A 77 10.20 -14.60 -4.96
C LEU A 77 8.77 -14.42 -4.49
N TRP A 78 8.53 -13.37 -3.73
CA TRP A 78 7.21 -12.97 -3.28
C TRP A 78 6.75 -11.74 -4.06
N TYR A 79 5.56 -11.79 -4.63
CA TYR A 79 4.96 -10.64 -5.30
C TYR A 79 3.45 -10.67 -5.16
N ALA A 80 2.83 -9.50 -5.22
CA ALA A 80 1.39 -9.36 -5.26
C ALA A 80 1.01 -8.28 -6.28
N LEU A 81 0.14 -8.63 -7.21
CA LEU A 81 -0.48 -7.71 -8.14
C LEU A 81 -1.91 -7.39 -7.70
N PRO A 82 -2.47 -6.23 -8.09
CA PRO A 82 -3.90 -5.98 -7.96
C PRO A 82 -4.70 -7.08 -8.65
N ASP A 83 -5.85 -7.45 -8.08
CA ASP A 83 -6.76 -8.41 -8.70
C ASP A 83 -7.80 -7.66 -9.54
N PRO A 84 -7.80 -7.79 -10.87
CA PRO A 84 -8.81 -7.15 -11.72
C PRO A 84 -10.23 -7.67 -11.46
N GLU A 85 -10.38 -8.92 -10.98
CA GLU A 85 -11.68 -9.48 -10.63
C GLU A 85 -12.21 -8.94 -9.29
N ALA A 86 -11.35 -8.32 -8.49
CA ALA A 86 -11.75 -7.67 -7.24
C ALA A 86 -12.37 -6.29 -7.46
N VAL A 87 -12.41 -5.77 -8.70
CA VAL A 87 -13.11 -4.53 -9.03
C VAL A 87 -14.58 -4.67 -8.66
N GLY A 88 -15.04 -3.81 -7.74
CA GLY A 88 -16.39 -3.89 -7.18
C GLY A 88 -16.56 -4.87 -5.99
N ARG A 89 -15.59 -5.72 -5.70
CA ARG A 89 -15.55 -6.53 -4.48
C ARG A 89 -14.89 -5.74 -3.36
N VAL A 90 -15.65 -4.90 -2.72
CA VAL A 90 -15.15 -4.14 -1.57
C VAL A 90 -15.00 -5.08 -0.38
N ARG A 91 -13.79 -5.21 0.13
CA ARG A 91 -13.54 -5.91 1.39
C ARG A 91 -14.27 -5.19 2.53
N ASN A 92 -14.90 -5.95 3.42
CA ASN A 92 -15.34 -5.45 4.71
C ASN A 92 -14.10 -5.24 5.59
N GLY A 93 -13.40 -4.13 5.39
CA GLY A 93 -12.20 -3.80 6.17
C GLY A 93 -11.06 -3.22 5.33
N CYS A 94 -10.09 -2.65 6.02
CA CYS A 94 -8.87 -2.08 5.46
C CYS A 94 -7.67 -2.91 5.91
N ARG A 95 -6.71 -3.17 5.00
CA ARG A 95 -5.47 -3.92 5.32
C ARG A 95 -4.58 -3.20 6.33
N GLU A 96 -4.70 -1.88 6.44
CA GLU A 96 -3.92 -1.06 7.37
C GLU A 96 -4.45 -1.10 8.82
N ASN A 97 -5.47 -1.93 9.11
CA ASN A 97 -6.07 -2.05 10.44
C ASN A 97 -6.42 -0.69 11.08
N VAL A 98 -6.97 0.21 10.30
CA VAL A 98 -7.27 1.59 10.69
C VAL A 98 -8.26 1.71 11.87
N ASP A 99 -8.95 0.64 12.20
CA ASP A 99 -9.80 0.48 13.39
C ASP A 99 -8.99 0.20 14.67
N ARG A 100 -7.71 -0.17 14.55
CA ARG A 100 -6.83 -0.56 15.66
C ARG A 100 -5.48 0.14 15.69
N THR A 101 -5.18 0.98 14.69
CA THR A 101 -3.90 1.65 14.54
C THR A 101 -4.03 3.15 14.63
N ILE A 102 -2.97 3.79 15.10
CA ILE A 102 -2.75 5.24 15.00
C ILE A 102 -1.42 5.43 14.28
N TYR A 103 -1.41 6.28 13.29
CA TYR A 103 -0.19 6.80 12.69
C TYR A 103 0.17 8.16 13.31
N VAL A 104 1.43 8.34 13.65
CA VAL A 104 1.97 9.61 14.17
C VAL A 104 3.09 10.05 13.25
N ASP A 105 2.98 11.24 12.69
CA ASP A 105 4.03 11.80 11.85
C ASP A 105 5.17 12.46 12.67
N THR A 106 6.21 12.89 11.98
CA THR A 106 7.36 13.54 12.62
C THR A 106 7.03 14.90 13.28
N GLN A 107 5.88 15.47 12.99
CA GLN A 107 5.39 16.72 13.56
C GLN A 107 4.42 16.50 14.73
N GLY A 108 4.13 15.26 15.06
CA GLY A 108 3.18 14.89 16.09
C GLY A 108 1.71 14.94 15.65
N ASN A 109 1.43 15.02 14.37
CA ASN A 109 0.07 14.90 13.88
C ASN A 109 -0.36 13.44 13.89
N LEU A 110 -1.62 13.21 14.21
CA LEU A 110 -2.22 11.89 14.29
C LEU A 110 -3.19 11.68 13.15
N SER A 111 -3.15 10.48 12.59
CA SER A 111 -4.14 10.01 11.63
C SER A 111 -4.44 8.51 11.85
N PRO A 112 -5.58 8.01 11.38
CA PRO A 112 -5.89 6.58 11.48
C PRO A 112 -5.07 5.72 10.52
N CYS A 113 -4.41 6.34 9.54
CA CYS A 113 -3.68 5.64 8.48
C CYS A 113 -2.54 6.52 7.95
N VAL A 114 -1.41 5.91 7.61
CA VAL A 114 -0.26 6.59 6.99
C VAL A 114 -0.65 7.30 5.68
N TYR A 115 -1.48 6.67 4.85
CA TYR A 115 -1.88 7.21 3.54
C TYR A 115 -2.74 8.49 3.62
N VAL A 116 -3.40 8.73 4.74
CA VAL A 116 -4.17 9.96 4.97
C VAL A 116 -3.24 11.15 5.27
N ASN A 117 -1.99 10.88 5.64
CA ASN A 117 -1.05 11.90 6.10
C ASN A 117 0.25 11.97 5.28
N LEU A 118 0.37 11.19 4.21
CA LEU A 118 1.53 11.29 3.32
C LEU A 118 1.50 12.60 2.51
N PRO A 119 2.66 13.22 2.26
CA PRO A 119 2.74 14.43 1.44
C PRO A 119 2.37 14.12 -0.02
N THR A 120 1.61 15.02 -0.64
CA THR A 120 1.29 15.00 -2.07
C THR A 120 1.75 16.29 -2.72
N SER A 121 1.92 16.30 -4.04
CA SER A 121 2.28 17.48 -4.80
C SER A 121 1.15 18.52 -4.91
N GLU A 122 -0.09 18.11 -4.64
CA GLU A 122 -1.29 18.93 -4.69
C GLU A 122 -2.01 18.92 -3.35
N GLU A 123 -2.91 19.90 -3.12
CA GLU A 123 -3.84 19.84 -2.01
C GLU A 123 -4.75 18.62 -2.19
N ASP A 124 -4.42 17.56 -1.50
CA ASP A 124 -5.22 16.35 -1.51
C ASP A 124 -6.29 16.44 -0.40
N PRO A 125 -7.59 16.47 -0.76
CA PRO A 125 -8.67 16.53 0.22
C PRO A 125 -8.68 15.33 1.16
N ARG A 126 -7.95 14.24 0.82
CA ARG A 126 -7.77 13.07 1.71
C ARG A 126 -6.82 13.36 2.87
N ARG A 127 -6.00 14.41 2.78
CA ARG A 127 -5.09 14.82 3.86
C ARG A 127 -5.91 15.42 4.99
N ARG A 128 -6.06 14.65 6.04
CA ARG A 128 -6.76 15.09 7.25
C ARG A 128 -5.90 14.87 8.48
N ILE A 129 -5.66 15.94 9.20
CA ILE A 129 -5.10 15.86 10.55
C ILE A 129 -6.28 15.63 11.49
N PHE A 130 -6.31 14.46 12.12
CA PHE A 130 -7.38 14.07 13.04
C PHE A 130 -7.17 14.63 14.45
N ALA A 131 -5.91 14.71 14.86
CA ALA A 131 -5.49 15.27 16.13
C ALA A 131 -4.00 15.59 16.09
N ARG A 132 -3.51 16.30 17.09
CA ARG A 132 -2.08 16.52 17.29
C ARG A 132 -1.64 15.92 18.61
N ALA A 133 -0.61 15.08 18.58
CA ALA A 133 0.04 14.59 19.78
C ALA A 133 1.16 15.58 20.19
N GLU A 134 1.23 15.87 21.47
CA GLU A 134 2.40 16.55 22.02
C GLU A 134 3.37 15.47 22.52
N TYR A 135 4.58 15.44 21.98
CA TYR A 135 5.61 14.50 22.40
C TYR A 135 5.98 14.74 23.88
N GLY A 136 6.15 13.66 24.62
CA GLY A 136 6.55 13.70 26.01
C GLY A 136 5.40 13.71 27.03
N ARG A 137 4.15 13.66 26.59
CA ARG A 137 3.01 13.50 27.48
C ARG A 137 2.75 12.02 27.86
N PRO A 138 2.14 11.77 29.03
CA PRO A 138 1.87 10.40 29.50
C PRO A 138 1.00 9.59 28.58
N ALA A 139 1.18 8.26 28.58
CA ALA A 139 0.43 7.31 27.76
C ALA A 139 -1.10 7.42 27.84
N GLY A 140 -1.64 7.97 28.92
CA GLY A 140 -3.07 8.24 29.09
C GLY A 140 -3.66 9.23 28.08
N GLU A 141 -2.86 10.14 27.56
CA GLU A 141 -3.33 11.12 26.56
C GLU A 141 -3.50 10.52 25.17
N LEU A 142 -2.64 9.58 24.76
CA LEU A 142 -2.81 8.89 23.49
C LEU A 142 -4.13 8.13 23.43
N ALA A 143 -4.54 7.51 24.54
CA ALA A 143 -5.84 6.87 24.63
C ALA A 143 -7.01 7.87 24.56
N GLY A 144 -6.80 9.09 25.08
CA GLY A 144 -7.76 10.20 24.94
C GLY A 144 -7.91 10.66 23.49
N LEU A 145 -6.78 10.82 22.80
CA LEU A 145 -6.74 11.21 21.39
C LEU A 145 -7.41 10.15 20.49
N TRP A 146 -7.20 8.87 20.76
CA TRP A 146 -7.89 7.76 20.10
C TRP A 146 -9.42 7.84 20.19
N ARG A 147 -9.94 8.43 21.28
CA ARG A 147 -11.36 8.59 21.55
C ARG A 147 -11.94 9.92 21.09
N THR A 148 -11.14 10.75 20.40
CA THR A 148 -11.65 12.02 19.86
C THR A 148 -12.76 11.76 18.84
N ARG A 149 -13.59 12.78 18.63
CA ARG A 149 -14.72 12.69 17.70
C ARG A 149 -14.26 12.27 16.31
N GLY A 150 -13.20 12.88 15.78
CA GLY A 150 -12.68 12.59 14.45
C GLY A 150 -12.33 11.11 14.26
N PHE A 151 -11.60 10.50 15.22
CA PHE A 151 -11.27 9.08 15.17
C PHE A 151 -12.48 8.17 15.34
N ARG A 152 -13.43 8.53 16.19
CA ARG A 152 -14.66 7.74 16.38
C ARG A 152 -15.53 7.76 15.13
N ASP A 153 -15.76 8.95 14.56
CA ASP A 153 -16.57 9.13 13.35
C ASP A 153 -15.94 8.39 12.16
N PHE A 154 -14.62 8.45 12.02
CA PHE A 154 -13.90 7.70 11.01
C PHE A 154 -14.10 6.19 11.15
N ARG A 155 -13.90 5.63 12.34
CA ARG A 155 -14.12 4.20 12.58
C ARG A 155 -15.57 3.78 12.40
N ALA A 156 -16.53 4.60 12.83
CA ALA A 156 -17.95 4.33 12.63
C ALA A 156 -18.30 4.29 11.13
N ALA A 157 -17.72 5.20 10.36
CA ALA A 157 -17.90 5.23 8.91
C ALA A 157 -17.34 3.97 8.20
N LEU A 158 -16.28 3.36 8.75
CA LEU A 158 -15.72 2.10 8.22
C LEU A 158 -16.63 0.88 8.43
N ALA A 159 -17.50 0.92 9.45
CA ALA A 159 -18.45 -0.16 9.73
C ALA A 159 -19.69 -0.12 8.84
N GLY A 160 -19.91 0.98 8.11
CA GLY A 160 -21.04 1.20 7.21
C GLY A 160 -20.63 1.07 5.73
N PRO A 161 -21.51 1.50 4.81
CA PRO A 161 -21.09 1.73 3.45
C PRO A 161 -19.93 2.72 3.46
N TRP A 162 -18.84 2.36 2.78
CA TRP A 162 -17.57 3.08 2.88
C TRP A 162 -17.75 4.59 2.65
N PRO A 163 -17.13 5.41 3.50
CA PRO A 163 -17.27 6.85 3.41
C PRO A 163 -16.68 7.35 2.09
N ASP A 164 -17.24 8.44 1.59
CA ASP A 164 -16.80 9.05 0.33
C ASP A 164 -15.32 9.49 0.37
N LEU A 165 -14.77 9.78 1.54
CA LEU A 165 -13.38 10.22 1.74
C LEU A 165 -12.81 9.72 3.09
N PRO A 166 -11.52 9.46 3.14
CA PRO A 166 -10.45 9.38 2.12
C PRO A 166 -10.31 8.01 1.49
N CYS A 167 -11.14 7.07 1.88
CA CYS A 167 -10.95 5.64 1.59
C CYS A 167 -11.63 5.16 0.30
N ALA A 168 -12.50 5.97 -0.33
CA ALA A 168 -13.30 5.56 -1.47
C ALA A 168 -12.48 4.97 -2.62
N GLY A 169 -11.39 5.62 -3.01
CA GLY A 169 -10.47 5.18 -4.07
C GLY A 169 -9.19 4.51 -3.57
N CYS A 170 -9.13 4.09 -2.31
CA CYS A 170 -7.88 3.58 -1.74
C CYS A 170 -7.59 2.14 -2.19
N SER A 171 -6.40 1.88 -2.74
CA SER A 171 -5.95 0.56 -3.17
C SER A 171 -5.93 -0.49 -2.05
N LYS A 172 -5.84 -0.08 -0.80
CA LYS A 172 -5.85 -0.97 0.38
C LYS A 172 -7.22 -1.60 0.67
N ARG A 173 -8.27 -1.16 -0.03
CA ARG A 173 -9.62 -1.75 0.02
C ARG A 173 -9.77 -2.98 -0.87
N PHE A 174 -8.94 -3.11 -1.89
CA PHE A 174 -9.01 -4.19 -2.85
C PHE A 174 -8.15 -5.37 -2.43
N GLU A 175 -8.58 -6.56 -2.80
CA GLU A 175 -7.76 -7.75 -2.61
C GLU A 175 -6.57 -7.74 -3.57
N LYS A 176 -5.43 -8.25 -3.10
CA LYS A 176 -4.28 -8.56 -3.96
C LYS A 176 -4.17 -10.07 -4.07
N ILE A 177 -3.85 -10.55 -5.26
CA ILE A 177 -3.48 -11.96 -5.48
C ILE A 177 -2.01 -12.11 -5.09
N TRP A 178 -1.72 -13.14 -4.30
CA TRP A 178 -0.37 -13.54 -3.89
C TRP A 178 0.10 -14.73 -4.69
#